data_b8f2a07e4fc3806077c7618e3e454fd5
#
_entry.id   b8f2a07e4fc3806077c7618e3e454fd5
#
_cell.length_a   1.000
_cell.length_b   1.000
_cell.length_c   1.000
_cell.angle_alpha   90.00
_cell.angle_beta   90.00
_cell.angle_gamma   90.00
#
_symmetry.space_group_name_H-M   'P 1'
#
loop_
_entity.id
_entity.type
_entity.pdbx_description
1 polymer ?
#
loop_
_entity_poly.entity_id
_entity_poly.type
_entity_poly.pdbx_seq_one_letter_code
_entity_poly.pdbx_strand_id
1 'polypeptide(L)'
;DISTADIALMREAGSGWKATVATNPAVVGEVSVRALALMLTGENPGASVIVPPPLITQSFLTDNDIRNMEDLGSKMPQFQHADVAMADWMPLPPR
;
A
#
# COMPACT_ATOMS: atom_id res chain seq x y z
N ASP A 1 5.42 -7.49 -6.00
CA ASP A 1 4.90 -7.54 -4.65
C ASP A 1 6.02 -7.55 -3.62
N ILE A 2 5.71 -7.44 -2.33
CA ILE A 2 6.75 -7.34 -1.31
C ILE A 2 6.31 -7.99 0.01
N SER A 3 7.28 -8.59 0.70
CA SER A 3 7.12 -9.14 2.04
C SER A 3 8.36 -8.79 2.87
N THR A 4 8.34 -9.08 4.17
CA THR A 4 9.53 -8.89 5.02
C THR A 4 10.73 -9.70 4.52
N ALA A 5 10.50 -10.93 4.04
CA ALA A 5 11.56 -11.75 3.45
C ALA A 5 12.12 -11.10 2.17
N ASP A 6 11.25 -10.55 1.34
CA ASP A 6 11.67 -9.84 0.11
C ASP A 6 12.51 -8.60 0.44
N ILE A 7 12.14 -7.85 1.46
CA ILE A 7 12.91 -6.69 1.93
C ILE A 7 14.33 -7.11 2.31
N ALA A 8 14.48 -8.19 3.05
CA ALA A 8 15.79 -8.70 3.43
C ALA A 8 16.65 -9.04 2.20
N LEU A 9 16.04 -9.73 1.22
CA LEU A 9 16.73 -10.09 -0.03
C LEU A 9 17.08 -8.86 -0.88
N MET A 10 16.17 -7.90 -1.00
CA MET A 10 16.42 -6.68 -1.77
C MET A 10 17.56 -5.84 -1.18
N ARG A 11 17.70 -5.83 0.13
CA ARG A 11 18.75 -5.05 0.81
C ARG A 11 20.15 -5.60 0.59
N GLU A 12 20.28 -6.85 0.22
CA GLU A 12 21.59 -7.45 -0.07
C GLU A 12 22.23 -6.78 -1.28
N ALA A 13 23.43 -6.22 -1.11
CA ALA A 13 24.11 -5.43 -2.14
C ALA A 13 24.33 -6.20 -3.43
N GLY A 14 24.55 -7.51 -3.34
CA GLY A 14 24.82 -8.36 -4.50
C GLY A 14 23.61 -9.08 -5.07
N SER A 15 22.39 -8.79 -4.58
CA SER A 15 21.20 -9.55 -4.98
C SER A 15 20.78 -9.32 -6.43
N GLY A 16 21.14 -8.17 -7.01
CA GLY A 16 20.64 -7.77 -8.33
C GLY A 16 19.19 -7.28 -8.32
N TRP A 17 18.48 -7.37 -7.22
CA TRP A 17 17.10 -6.94 -7.10
C TRP A 17 17.05 -5.45 -6.75
N LYS A 18 16.85 -4.61 -7.76
CA LYS A 18 16.94 -3.15 -7.63
C LYS A 18 15.64 -2.46 -7.25
N ALA A 19 14.51 -3.02 -7.63
CA ALA A 19 13.21 -2.42 -7.39
C ALA A 19 12.09 -3.45 -7.48
N THR A 20 10.96 -3.12 -6.87
CA THR A 20 9.72 -3.86 -7.02
C THR A 20 8.54 -2.89 -7.05
N VAL A 21 7.48 -3.28 -7.74
CA VAL A 21 6.19 -2.59 -7.66
C VAL A 21 5.33 -3.40 -6.70
N ALA A 22 4.92 -2.77 -5.61
CA ALA A 22 4.26 -3.46 -4.51
C ALA A 22 2.81 -3.05 -4.36
N THR A 23 1.91 -4.01 -4.16
CA THR A 23 0.55 -3.77 -3.73
C THR A 23 0.42 -4.13 -2.25
N ASN A 24 -0.49 -3.45 -1.55
CA ASN A 24 -0.87 -3.83 -0.20
C ASN A 24 -2.29 -4.39 -0.25
N PRO A 25 -2.47 -5.71 -0.08
CA PRO A 25 -3.80 -6.32 -0.14
C PRO A 25 -4.79 -5.73 0.86
N ALA A 26 -4.32 -5.30 2.03
CA ALA A 26 -5.16 -4.65 3.03
C ALA A 26 -5.71 -3.32 2.51
N VAL A 27 -4.89 -2.52 1.81
CA VAL A 27 -5.33 -1.26 1.20
C VAL A 27 -6.32 -1.53 0.07
N VAL A 28 -6.06 -2.52 -0.77
CA VAL A 28 -6.99 -2.92 -1.84
C VAL A 28 -8.34 -3.34 -1.25
N GLY A 29 -8.34 -4.12 -0.17
CA GLY A 29 -9.56 -4.50 0.54
C GLY A 29 -10.30 -3.30 1.13
N GLU A 30 -9.58 -2.38 1.76
CA GLU A 30 -10.14 -1.14 2.30
C GLU A 30 -10.83 -0.31 1.21
N VAL A 31 -10.17 -0.10 0.07
CA VAL A 31 -10.73 0.66 -1.06
C VAL A 31 -11.97 -0.02 -1.60
N SER A 32 -11.96 -1.35 -1.72
CA SER A 32 -13.12 -2.11 -2.21
C SER A 32 -14.32 -1.94 -1.29
N VAL A 33 -14.13 -1.99 0.02
CA VAL A 33 -15.21 -1.79 0.98
C VAL A 33 -15.73 -0.36 0.94
N ARG A 34 -14.84 0.62 0.84
CA ARG A 34 -15.23 2.04 0.71
C ARG A 34 -16.06 2.29 -0.55
N ALA A 35 -15.64 1.73 -1.68
CA ALA A 35 -16.37 1.87 -2.94
C ALA A 35 -17.76 1.24 -2.83
N LEU A 36 -17.85 0.05 -2.25
CA LEU A 36 -19.14 -0.62 -2.02
C LEU A 36 -20.05 0.20 -1.11
N ALA A 37 -19.52 0.76 -0.04
CA ALA A 37 -20.29 1.59 0.90
C ALA A 37 -20.86 2.83 0.19
N LEU A 38 -20.07 3.49 -0.66
CA LEU A 38 -20.53 4.62 -1.47
C LEU A 38 -21.66 4.21 -2.41
N MET A 39 -21.52 3.08 -3.08
CA MET A 39 -22.56 2.57 -3.98
C MET A 39 -23.86 2.27 -3.24
N LEU A 40 -23.78 1.70 -2.05
CA LEU A 40 -24.96 1.38 -1.21
C LEU A 40 -25.68 2.64 -0.73
N THR A 41 -25.01 3.77 -0.61
CA THR A 41 -25.62 5.05 -0.24
C THR A 41 -26.07 5.86 -1.47
N GLY A 42 -25.98 5.29 -2.67
CA GLY A 42 -26.42 5.92 -3.90
C GLY A 42 -25.38 6.83 -4.54
N GLU A 43 -24.18 6.90 -4.00
CA GLU A 43 -23.08 7.66 -4.60
C GLU A 43 -22.33 6.83 -5.62
N ASN A 44 -21.72 7.48 -6.60
CA ASN A 44 -20.97 6.82 -7.66
C ASN A 44 -19.46 7.02 -7.41
N PRO A 45 -18.71 5.95 -7.09
CA PRO A 45 -17.27 6.06 -6.88
C PRO A 45 -16.47 6.21 -8.19
N GLY A 46 -17.16 6.20 -9.35
CA GLY A 46 -16.54 6.23 -10.67
C GLY A 46 -16.61 4.89 -11.38
N ALA A 47 -16.28 4.89 -12.68
CA ALA A 47 -16.29 3.67 -13.50
C ALA A 47 -15.19 2.67 -13.07
N SER A 48 -14.10 3.17 -12.53
CA SER A 48 -13.03 2.35 -11.95
C SER A 48 -12.39 3.10 -10.78
N VAL A 49 -11.93 2.34 -9.79
CA VAL A 49 -11.19 2.87 -8.65
C VAL A 49 -9.81 2.23 -8.68
N ILE A 50 -8.79 3.05 -8.90
CA ILE A 50 -7.41 2.58 -9.03
C ILE A 50 -6.67 2.80 -7.71
N VAL A 51 -6.00 1.75 -7.25
CA VAL A 51 -5.06 1.81 -6.12
C VAL A 51 -3.66 1.74 -6.71
N PRO A 52 -2.97 2.89 -6.92
CA PRO A 52 -1.67 2.87 -7.56
C PRO A 52 -0.63 2.15 -6.68
N PRO A 53 0.04 1.12 -7.20
CA PRO A 53 1.08 0.45 -6.44
C PRO A 53 2.34 1.30 -6.40
N PRO A 54 2.96 1.50 -5.23
CA PRO A 54 4.21 2.26 -5.15
C PRO A 54 5.39 1.48 -5.71
N LEU A 55 6.36 2.20 -6.27
CA LEU A 55 7.66 1.68 -6.61
C LEU A 55 8.56 1.71 -5.38
N ILE A 56 9.14 0.57 -5.04
CA ILE A 56 10.05 0.43 -3.90
C ILE A 56 11.40 0.02 -4.43
N THR A 57 12.43 0.82 -4.14
CA THR A 57 13.78 0.60 -4.62
C THR A 57 14.68 0.06 -3.52
N GLN A 58 15.75 -0.65 -3.92
CA GLN A 58 16.78 -1.10 -2.98
C GLN A 58 17.37 0.09 -2.21
N SER A 59 17.67 1.19 -2.88
CA SER A 59 18.22 2.38 -2.24
C SER A 59 17.27 2.98 -1.21
N PHE A 60 15.97 3.02 -1.50
CA PHE A 60 14.99 3.49 -0.53
C PHE A 60 14.99 2.65 0.75
N LEU A 61 15.07 1.33 0.61
CA LEU A 61 15.11 0.41 1.74
C LEU A 61 16.38 0.60 2.58
N THR A 62 17.53 0.73 1.93
CA THR A 62 18.81 0.89 2.64
C THR A 62 18.97 2.27 3.25
N ASP A 63 18.60 3.33 2.53
CA ASP A 63 18.75 4.71 2.98
C ASP A 63 17.83 5.04 4.16
N ASN A 64 16.68 4.38 4.26
CA ASN A 64 15.72 4.55 5.34
C ASN A 64 15.75 3.45 6.39
N ASP A 65 16.72 2.54 6.31
CA ASP A 65 16.90 1.40 7.24
C ASP A 65 15.60 0.59 7.42
N ILE A 66 14.93 0.30 6.32
CA ILE A 66 13.69 -0.49 6.32
C ILE A 66 14.06 -1.97 6.31
N ARG A 67 13.65 -2.71 7.34
CA ARG A 67 14.03 -4.12 7.55
C ARG A 67 12.84 -5.07 7.47
N ASN A 68 11.61 -4.56 7.59
CA ASN A 68 10.39 -5.35 7.60
C ASN A 68 9.21 -4.51 7.10
N MET A 69 8.04 -5.13 7.00
CA MET A 69 6.84 -4.47 6.49
C MET A 69 6.34 -3.35 7.41
N GLU A 70 6.54 -3.46 8.71
CA GLU A 70 6.17 -2.40 9.65
C GLU A 70 7.01 -1.14 9.42
N ASP A 71 8.32 -1.29 9.25
CA ASP A 71 9.21 -0.17 8.92
C ASP A 71 8.82 0.47 7.59
N LEU A 72 8.48 -0.35 6.59
CA LEU A 72 8.04 0.15 5.29
C LEU A 72 6.79 1.02 5.42
N GLY A 73 5.80 0.56 6.15
CA GLY A 73 4.58 1.32 6.40
C GLY A 73 4.83 2.65 7.10
N SER A 74 5.78 2.68 8.06
CA SER A 74 6.15 3.90 8.78
C SER A 74 6.81 4.94 7.89
N LYS A 75 7.61 4.50 6.91
CA LYS A 75 8.37 5.39 6.01
C LYS A 75 7.63 5.72 4.72
N MET A 76 6.58 4.98 4.41
CA MET A 76 5.79 5.13 3.19
C MET A 76 4.30 5.10 3.56
N PRO A 77 3.73 6.22 4.06
CA PRO A 77 2.31 6.25 4.50
C PRO A 77 1.33 5.85 3.40
N GLN A 78 1.60 6.17 2.15
CA GLN A 78 0.76 5.78 1.02
C GLN A 78 0.66 4.26 0.83
N PHE A 79 1.55 3.48 1.44
CA PHE A 79 1.47 2.03 1.44
C PHE A 79 0.46 1.50 2.47
N GLN A 80 0.08 2.31 3.45
CA GLN A 80 -0.90 1.94 4.49
C GLN A 80 -2.32 2.39 4.17
N HIS A 81 -2.46 3.53 3.49
CA HIS A 81 -3.76 4.12 3.19
C HIS A 81 -3.80 4.60 1.75
N ALA A 82 -4.90 4.32 1.07
CA ALA A 82 -5.19 4.93 -0.23
C ALA A 82 -5.97 6.23 -0.02
N ASP A 83 -5.65 7.24 -0.82
CA ASP A 83 -6.40 8.49 -0.85
C ASP A 83 -7.58 8.32 -1.82
N VAL A 84 -8.66 7.74 -1.31
CA VAL A 84 -9.89 7.51 -2.06
C VAL A 84 -11.09 7.99 -1.24
N ALA A 85 -12.14 8.36 -1.97
CA ALA A 85 -13.40 8.77 -1.33
C ALA A 85 -13.97 7.66 -0.46
N MET A 86 -14.62 8.05 0.65
CA MET A 86 -15.35 7.12 1.48
C MET A 86 -16.63 7.79 2.00
N ALA A 87 -17.59 6.97 2.41
CA ALA A 87 -18.82 7.48 3.03
C ALA A 87 -18.50 8.10 4.40
N ASP A 88 -19.14 9.23 4.71
CA ASP A 88 -18.88 9.99 5.94
C ASP A 88 -19.11 9.17 7.22
N TRP A 89 -20.05 8.23 7.19
CA TRP A 89 -20.38 7.37 8.32
C TRP A 89 -19.39 6.23 8.55
N MET A 90 -18.48 6.01 7.62
CA MET A 90 -17.57 4.86 7.65
C MET A 90 -16.28 5.20 8.40
N PRO A 91 -15.98 4.53 9.53
CA PRO A 91 -14.71 4.77 10.21
C PRO A 91 -13.52 4.20 9.42
N LEU A 92 -12.35 4.77 9.63
CA LEU A 92 -11.11 4.14 9.15
C LEU A 92 -10.86 2.85 9.91
N PRO A 93 -10.40 1.78 9.23
CA PRO A 93 -10.04 0.55 9.92
C PRO A 93 -8.84 0.77 10.84
N PRO A 94 -8.72 0.02 11.93
CA PRO A 94 -7.54 0.09 12.79
C PRO A 94 -6.28 -0.41 12.06
N ARG A 95 -5.15 0.13 12.45
CA ARG A 95 -3.84 -0.24 11.90
C ARG A 95 -2.95 -0.87 12.97
#